data_c96069b518e2642b73077a2cbced9fd3
#
_entry.id   c96069b518e2642b73077a2cbced9fd3
#
_cell.length_a   1.000
_cell.length_b   1.000
_cell.length_c   1.000
_cell.angle_alpha   90.00
_cell.angle_beta   90.00
_cell.angle_gamma   90.00
#
_symmetry.space_group_name_H-M   'P 1'
#
loop_
_entity.id
_entity.type
_entity.pdbx_description
1 polymer ?
#
loop_
_entity_poly.entity_id
_entity_poly.type
_entity_poly.pdbx_seq_one_letter_code
_entity_poly.pdbx_strand_id
1 'polypeptide(L)'
;MLDNITDAIEAIKNGDLIIVVDDENRENEGDFICAAELVTPDKINFMATVGRGLICAPLEQDRVDSLGLEMMVNRNTAMHETAFTVSIDLIGHGCSTGISAYDRATGIQALTDPKITKDDYAKPGHIFPLKAKEGGVLRRTGHTEAAIDLAKLAGLYPAGVLVEILNPDGTMARLPQLLEIAKEHDLRIISIDDLVAYRLQTEQLIKKEFEGPVNSPFGELKVHVYKQITSDDIHIALQWGDWTEEEEVPVRVFSENNAHELAAFIFSGWNQQLGKVMDYFKDNGKGLALFMRQSESSPDLIDSVINLSKGIKVDIRDEQRDLGIGAQIIRDMGITKLNLITSSTMRRVGIMGYGLEITRTTAVGEI
;
A
#
# COMPACT_ATOMS: atom_id res chain seq x y z
N MET A 1 -17.33 14.58 6.18
CA MET A 1 -16.18 14.05 6.97
C MET A 1 -16.13 12.58 6.63
N LEU A 2 -14.94 12.02 6.42
CA LEU A 2 -14.77 10.58 6.19
C LEU A 2 -15.05 9.80 7.48
N ASP A 3 -15.52 8.57 7.34
CA ASP A 3 -15.75 7.64 8.44
C ASP A 3 -14.42 6.99 8.88
N ASN A 4 -14.42 6.33 10.04
CA ASN A 4 -13.24 5.60 10.49
C ASN A 4 -13.16 4.20 9.86
N ILE A 5 -11.96 3.66 9.78
CA ILE A 5 -11.71 2.37 9.12
C ILE A 5 -12.40 1.20 9.84
N THR A 6 -12.51 1.24 11.17
CA THR A 6 -13.18 0.17 11.94
C THR A 6 -14.66 0.05 11.61
N ASP A 7 -15.36 1.17 11.41
CA ASP A 7 -16.78 1.16 11.01
C ASP A 7 -16.95 0.65 9.58
N ALA A 8 -16.01 0.99 8.68
CA ALA A 8 -16.02 0.48 7.31
C ALA A 8 -15.75 -1.04 7.27
N ILE A 9 -14.81 -1.55 8.06
CA ILE A 9 -14.56 -2.99 8.20
C ILE A 9 -15.81 -3.72 8.70
N GLU A 10 -16.50 -3.18 9.70
CA GLU A 10 -17.73 -3.79 10.22
C GLU A 10 -18.86 -3.77 9.17
N ALA A 11 -18.99 -2.69 8.39
CA ALA A 11 -19.93 -2.62 7.26
C ALA A 11 -19.63 -3.70 6.21
N ILE A 12 -18.37 -3.85 5.79
CA ILE A 12 -17.96 -4.92 4.85
C ILE A 12 -18.28 -6.31 5.41
N LYS A 13 -18.01 -6.54 6.70
CA LYS A 13 -18.29 -7.81 7.38
C LYS A 13 -19.78 -8.14 7.42
N ASN A 14 -20.63 -7.14 7.56
CA ASN A 14 -22.09 -7.28 7.49
C ASN A 14 -22.61 -7.44 6.04
N GLY A 15 -21.71 -7.30 5.06
CA GLY A 15 -22.02 -7.40 3.64
C GLY A 15 -22.48 -6.08 3.03
N ASP A 16 -22.35 -4.94 3.72
CA ASP A 16 -22.76 -3.65 3.17
C ASP A 16 -21.79 -3.17 2.09
N LEU A 17 -22.30 -2.26 1.25
CA LEU A 17 -21.48 -1.47 0.34
C LEU A 17 -20.88 -0.29 1.12
N ILE A 18 -19.65 0.07 0.78
CA ILE A 18 -19.02 1.32 1.24
C ILE A 18 -18.48 2.10 0.04
N ILE A 19 -18.15 3.38 0.26
CA ILE A 19 -17.42 4.20 -0.72
C ILE A 19 -15.97 4.29 -0.25
N VAL A 20 -15.06 4.04 -1.17
CA VAL A 20 -13.62 4.22 -0.95
C VAL A 20 -13.11 5.26 -1.93
N VAL A 21 -12.39 6.28 -1.44
CA VAL A 21 -11.79 7.33 -2.28
C VAL A 21 -10.27 7.22 -2.26
N ASP A 22 -9.65 7.51 -3.38
CA ASP A 22 -8.20 7.61 -3.49
C ASP A 22 -7.69 9.06 -3.42
N ASP A 23 -6.37 9.24 -3.51
CA ASP A 23 -5.71 10.54 -3.41
C ASP A 23 -6.04 11.43 -4.64
N GLU A 24 -6.18 12.76 -4.40
CA GLU A 24 -6.45 13.76 -5.45
C GLU A 24 -5.38 13.80 -6.54
N ASN A 25 -4.14 13.39 -6.23
CA ASN A 25 -3.02 13.36 -7.18
C ASN A 25 -2.90 12.01 -7.91
N ARG A 26 -3.74 11.00 -7.58
CA ARG A 26 -3.75 9.69 -8.24
C ARG A 26 -4.85 9.65 -9.31
N GLU A 27 -6.01 9.07 -9.05
CA GLU A 27 -7.18 9.05 -9.95
C GLU A 27 -8.21 10.10 -9.55
N ASN A 28 -8.19 10.47 -8.24
CA ASN A 28 -9.16 11.36 -7.62
C ASN A 28 -10.60 10.86 -7.82
N GLU A 29 -10.82 9.59 -7.60
CA GLU A 29 -12.08 8.89 -7.84
C GLU A 29 -12.62 8.24 -6.58
N GLY A 30 -13.85 7.74 -6.64
CA GLY A 30 -14.45 6.95 -5.59
C GLY A 30 -15.16 5.74 -6.18
N ASP A 31 -14.98 4.59 -5.52
CA ASP A 31 -15.62 3.34 -5.90
C ASP A 31 -16.59 2.86 -4.83
N PHE A 32 -17.71 2.25 -5.25
CA PHE A 32 -18.44 1.35 -4.36
C PHE A 32 -17.67 0.05 -4.24
N ILE A 33 -17.47 -0.41 -3.00
CA ILE A 33 -16.77 -1.65 -2.68
C ILE A 33 -17.61 -2.51 -1.73
N CYS A 34 -17.65 -3.82 -1.98
CA CYS A 34 -18.11 -4.83 -1.03
C CYS A 34 -17.29 -6.12 -1.14
N ALA A 35 -17.41 -7.01 -0.15
CA ALA A 35 -16.80 -8.33 -0.22
C ALA A 35 -17.50 -9.22 -1.25
N ALA A 36 -16.72 -9.94 -2.09
CA ALA A 36 -17.25 -10.84 -3.11
C ALA A 36 -18.07 -11.99 -2.49
N GLU A 37 -17.69 -12.48 -1.33
CA GLU A 37 -18.38 -13.57 -0.61
C GLU A 37 -19.84 -13.22 -0.25
N LEU A 38 -20.11 -11.93 0.01
CA LEU A 38 -21.41 -11.43 0.46
C LEU A 38 -22.14 -10.58 -0.61
N VAL A 39 -21.68 -10.64 -1.87
CA VAL A 39 -22.33 -9.94 -2.97
C VAL A 39 -23.69 -10.56 -3.28
N THR A 40 -24.68 -9.72 -3.62
CA THR A 40 -26.03 -10.15 -4.00
C THR A 40 -26.43 -9.52 -5.34
N PRO A 41 -27.46 -10.07 -6.03
CA PRO A 41 -28.00 -9.45 -7.24
C PRO A 41 -28.43 -7.99 -7.03
N ASP A 42 -29.02 -7.67 -5.87
CA ASP A 42 -29.43 -6.30 -5.55
C ASP A 42 -28.25 -5.34 -5.45
N LYS A 43 -27.13 -5.78 -4.87
CA LYS A 43 -25.88 -4.98 -4.81
C LYS A 43 -25.29 -4.76 -6.19
N ILE A 44 -25.22 -5.79 -7.03
CA ILE A 44 -24.79 -5.65 -8.43
C ILE A 44 -25.69 -4.70 -9.20
N ASN A 45 -27.00 -4.78 -8.98
CA ASN A 45 -27.94 -3.86 -9.61
C ASN A 45 -27.75 -2.42 -9.12
N PHE A 46 -27.53 -2.23 -7.81
CA PHE A 46 -27.21 -0.93 -7.23
C PHE A 46 -25.90 -0.35 -7.82
N MET A 47 -24.84 -1.14 -7.86
CA MET A 47 -23.57 -0.75 -8.47
C MET A 47 -23.75 -0.35 -9.94
N ALA A 48 -24.53 -1.10 -10.72
CA ALA A 48 -24.76 -0.80 -12.12
C ALA A 48 -25.60 0.46 -12.34
N THR A 49 -26.57 0.75 -11.47
CA THR A 49 -27.53 1.87 -11.64
C THR A 49 -27.06 3.15 -10.98
N VAL A 50 -26.44 3.07 -9.81
CA VAL A 50 -25.94 4.22 -9.04
C VAL A 50 -24.46 4.51 -9.34
N GLY A 51 -23.61 3.45 -9.37
CA GLY A 51 -22.18 3.59 -9.70
C GLY A 51 -21.94 3.96 -11.15
N ARG A 52 -22.55 3.22 -12.07
CA ARG A 52 -22.49 3.42 -13.55
C ARG A 52 -21.14 3.09 -14.19
N GLY A 53 -20.11 2.76 -13.41
CA GLY A 53 -18.79 2.38 -13.86
C GLY A 53 -18.69 0.92 -14.30
N LEU A 54 -17.49 0.39 -14.44
CA LEU A 54 -17.23 -0.99 -14.80
C LEU A 54 -17.18 -1.88 -13.54
N ILE A 55 -18.13 -2.80 -13.41
CA ILE A 55 -18.11 -3.75 -12.28
C ILE A 55 -16.96 -4.73 -12.44
N CYS A 56 -16.00 -4.67 -11.51
CA CYS A 56 -14.81 -5.50 -11.48
C CYS A 56 -14.78 -6.37 -10.21
N ALA A 57 -14.00 -7.47 -10.29
CA ALA A 57 -13.85 -8.44 -9.21
C ALA A 57 -12.36 -8.59 -8.83
N PRO A 58 -11.84 -7.78 -7.89
CA PRO A 58 -10.50 -7.95 -7.33
C PRO A 58 -10.28 -9.33 -6.71
N LEU A 59 -9.14 -9.95 -7.03
CA LEU A 59 -8.69 -11.26 -6.55
C LEU A 59 -7.21 -11.21 -6.18
N GLU A 60 -6.81 -12.04 -5.21
CA GLU A 60 -5.41 -12.32 -4.95
C GLU A 60 -4.77 -13.15 -6.07
N GLN A 61 -3.43 -13.05 -6.19
CA GLN A 61 -2.62 -13.77 -7.16
C GLN A 61 -2.93 -15.28 -7.17
N ASP A 62 -2.93 -15.93 -6.01
CA ASP A 62 -3.13 -17.39 -5.89
C ASP A 62 -4.49 -17.82 -6.46
N ARG A 63 -5.52 -17.00 -6.26
CA ARG A 63 -6.84 -17.29 -6.81
C ARG A 63 -6.89 -17.09 -8.32
N VAL A 64 -6.27 -16.03 -8.82
CA VAL A 64 -6.11 -15.78 -10.25
C VAL A 64 -5.41 -16.98 -10.93
N ASP A 65 -4.33 -17.45 -10.33
CA ASP A 65 -3.55 -18.59 -10.85
C ASP A 65 -4.32 -19.91 -10.79
N SER A 66 -5.02 -20.18 -9.69
CA SER A 66 -5.83 -21.40 -9.53
C SER A 66 -6.98 -21.50 -10.54
N LEU A 67 -7.55 -20.36 -10.94
CA LEU A 67 -8.59 -20.25 -11.96
C LEU A 67 -8.02 -20.13 -13.39
N GLY A 68 -6.69 -20.14 -13.56
CA GLY A 68 -6.04 -19.99 -14.87
C GLY A 68 -6.51 -18.73 -15.59
N LEU A 69 -6.59 -17.61 -14.87
CA LEU A 69 -6.99 -16.31 -15.44
C LEU A 69 -5.76 -15.64 -16.02
N GLU A 70 -5.65 -15.67 -17.34
CA GLU A 70 -4.57 -14.99 -18.04
C GLU A 70 -4.77 -13.47 -18.02
N MET A 71 -3.67 -12.73 -18.03
CA MET A 71 -3.73 -11.26 -18.15
C MET A 71 -4.34 -10.88 -19.49
N MET A 72 -5.18 -9.85 -19.50
CA MET A 72 -5.87 -9.36 -20.71
C MET A 72 -4.88 -8.93 -21.79
N VAL A 73 -3.70 -8.45 -21.40
CA VAL A 73 -2.63 -8.01 -22.31
C VAL A 73 -1.26 -8.48 -21.80
N ASN A 74 -0.35 -8.79 -22.73
CA ASN A 74 1.03 -9.16 -22.40
C ASN A 74 1.87 -7.98 -21.89
N ARG A 75 1.53 -6.75 -22.30
CA ARG A 75 2.18 -5.51 -21.88
C ARG A 75 1.10 -4.52 -21.47
N ASN A 76 1.05 -4.24 -20.18
CA ASN A 76 0.17 -3.20 -19.64
C ASN A 76 0.75 -1.82 -19.94
N THR A 77 -0.04 -0.93 -20.55
CA THR A 77 0.32 0.46 -20.87
C THR A 77 -0.63 1.46 -20.22
N ALA A 78 -1.52 0.98 -19.31
CA ALA A 78 -2.42 1.85 -18.56
C ALA A 78 -1.62 2.69 -17.55
N MET A 79 -2.01 3.94 -17.37
CA MET A 79 -1.30 4.92 -16.52
C MET A 79 -1.10 4.41 -15.08
N HIS A 80 -2.09 3.73 -14.52
CA HIS A 80 -2.06 3.20 -13.16
C HIS A 80 -1.88 1.68 -13.11
N GLU A 81 -1.51 1.05 -14.23
CA GLU A 81 -1.19 -0.38 -14.35
C GLU A 81 -2.27 -1.34 -13.83
N THR A 82 -3.56 -0.95 -13.89
CA THR A 82 -4.65 -1.83 -13.45
C THR A 82 -4.58 -3.18 -14.14
N ALA A 83 -4.47 -4.24 -13.34
CA ALA A 83 -4.11 -5.57 -13.81
C ALA A 83 -5.36 -6.39 -14.19
N PHE A 84 -6.00 -6.04 -15.31
CA PHE A 84 -7.11 -6.79 -15.86
C PHE A 84 -6.67 -8.18 -16.31
N THR A 85 -7.46 -9.19 -15.92
CA THR A 85 -7.40 -10.53 -16.53
C THR A 85 -8.43 -10.65 -17.65
N VAL A 86 -8.44 -11.78 -18.37
CA VAL A 86 -9.54 -12.10 -19.28
C VAL A 86 -10.86 -12.10 -18.51
N SER A 87 -11.93 -11.56 -19.13
CA SER A 87 -13.28 -11.56 -18.54
C SER A 87 -13.88 -12.96 -18.54
N ILE A 88 -14.80 -13.22 -17.61
CA ILE A 88 -15.35 -14.56 -17.37
C ILE A 88 -16.86 -14.52 -17.13
N ASP A 89 -17.51 -15.68 -17.33
CA ASP A 89 -18.90 -15.94 -16.91
C ASP A 89 -18.99 -17.33 -16.30
N LEU A 90 -19.71 -17.47 -15.16
CA LEU A 90 -19.93 -18.76 -14.52
C LEU A 90 -20.86 -19.65 -15.38
N ILE A 91 -20.46 -20.90 -15.59
CA ILE A 91 -21.24 -21.89 -16.32
C ILE A 91 -22.15 -22.64 -15.35
N GLY A 92 -23.41 -22.77 -15.70
CA GLY A 92 -24.38 -23.46 -14.83
C GLY A 92 -24.83 -22.60 -13.65
N HIS A 93 -25.08 -23.20 -12.50
CA HIS A 93 -25.53 -22.55 -11.25
C HIS A 93 -26.75 -21.63 -11.40
N GLY A 94 -27.60 -21.88 -12.42
CA GLY A 94 -28.73 -21.03 -12.74
C GLY A 94 -28.40 -19.77 -13.53
N CYS A 95 -27.15 -19.57 -13.91
CA CYS A 95 -26.72 -18.47 -14.78
C CYS A 95 -27.18 -18.70 -16.22
N SER A 96 -27.43 -17.60 -16.92
CA SER A 96 -27.89 -17.58 -18.32
C SER A 96 -26.81 -17.06 -19.27
N THR A 97 -26.90 -15.80 -19.68
CA THR A 97 -25.96 -15.15 -20.62
C THR A 97 -24.81 -14.39 -19.95
N GLY A 98 -24.75 -14.38 -18.62
CA GLY A 98 -23.66 -13.78 -17.85
C GLY A 98 -23.86 -12.32 -17.44
N ILE A 99 -24.62 -11.51 -18.20
CA ILE A 99 -24.71 -10.05 -18.01
C ILE A 99 -25.68 -9.63 -16.89
N SER A 100 -26.70 -10.47 -16.56
CA SER A 100 -27.69 -10.08 -15.57
C SER A 100 -27.07 -9.82 -14.20
N ALA A 101 -27.74 -9.02 -13.35
CA ALA A 101 -27.27 -8.80 -11.97
C ALA A 101 -27.17 -10.13 -11.20
N TYR A 102 -28.09 -11.07 -11.46
CA TYR A 102 -28.07 -12.40 -10.89
C TYR A 102 -26.84 -13.20 -11.35
N ASP A 103 -26.57 -13.25 -12.65
CA ASP A 103 -25.45 -14.02 -13.21
C ASP A 103 -24.11 -13.48 -12.71
N ARG A 104 -23.95 -12.15 -12.73
CA ARG A 104 -22.72 -11.51 -12.22
C ARG A 104 -22.52 -11.72 -10.72
N ALA A 105 -23.57 -11.56 -9.91
CA ALA A 105 -23.48 -11.80 -8.47
C ALA A 105 -23.11 -13.25 -8.17
N THR A 106 -23.80 -14.21 -8.80
CA THR A 106 -23.55 -15.63 -8.62
C THR A 106 -22.13 -16.01 -9.08
N GLY A 107 -21.70 -15.49 -10.23
CA GLY A 107 -20.36 -15.76 -10.77
C GLY A 107 -19.24 -15.12 -9.92
N ILE A 108 -19.45 -13.92 -9.38
CA ILE A 108 -18.48 -13.26 -8.49
C ILE A 108 -18.43 -13.99 -7.15
N GLN A 109 -19.56 -14.36 -6.56
CA GLN A 109 -19.59 -15.11 -5.31
C GLN A 109 -18.89 -16.47 -5.47
N ALA A 110 -19.06 -17.15 -6.60
CA ALA A 110 -18.38 -18.41 -6.90
C ALA A 110 -16.82 -18.29 -6.95
N LEU A 111 -16.27 -17.09 -7.18
CA LEU A 111 -14.82 -16.86 -7.09
C LEU A 111 -14.25 -17.11 -5.69
N THR A 112 -15.08 -17.06 -4.67
CA THR A 112 -14.66 -17.29 -3.27
C THR A 112 -14.75 -18.75 -2.85
N ASP A 113 -15.40 -19.62 -3.63
CA ASP A 113 -15.52 -21.06 -3.34
C ASP A 113 -14.29 -21.81 -3.89
N PRO A 114 -13.47 -22.44 -3.04
CA PRO A 114 -12.29 -23.20 -3.47
C PRO A 114 -12.61 -24.43 -4.32
N LYS A 115 -13.87 -24.90 -4.33
CA LYS A 115 -14.32 -26.02 -5.17
C LYS A 115 -14.54 -25.63 -6.63
N ILE A 116 -14.75 -24.35 -6.90
CA ILE A 116 -14.93 -23.81 -8.25
C ILE A 116 -13.55 -23.70 -8.90
N THR A 117 -13.45 -24.25 -10.10
CA THR A 117 -12.24 -24.40 -10.89
C THR A 117 -12.26 -23.57 -12.17
N LYS A 118 -11.17 -23.59 -12.90
CA LYS A 118 -11.07 -22.91 -14.21
C LYS A 118 -12.10 -23.41 -15.24
N ASP A 119 -12.56 -24.66 -15.13
CA ASP A 119 -13.47 -25.28 -16.08
C ASP A 119 -14.94 -24.90 -15.82
N ASP A 120 -15.20 -24.24 -14.66
CA ASP A 120 -16.54 -23.73 -14.31
C ASP A 120 -16.80 -22.33 -14.89
N TYR A 121 -15.81 -21.71 -15.55
CA TYR A 121 -15.93 -20.39 -16.16
C TYR A 121 -15.70 -20.41 -17.66
N ALA A 122 -16.65 -19.83 -18.41
CA ALA A 122 -16.46 -19.45 -19.80
C ALA A 122 -15.57 -18.20 -19.92
N LYS A 123 -14.82 -18.12 -21.01
CA LYS A 123 -13.93 -16.99 -21.36
C LYS A 123 -14.11 -16.66 -22.84
N PRO A 124 -14.33 -15.38 -23.24
CA PRO A 124 -14.59 -14.21 -22.39
C PRO A 124 -15.99 -14.21 -21.78
N GLY A 125 -16.24 -13.26 -20.85
CA GLY A 125 -17.54 -13.08 -20.19
C GLY A 125 -17.79 -11.63 -19.76
N HIS A 126 -18.68 -11.44 -18.78
CA HIS A 126 -19.18 -10.14 -18.32
C HIS A 126 -18.69 -9.77 -16.91
N ILE A 127 -17.92 -10.64 -16.24
CA ILE A 127 -17.23 -10.35 -14.99
C ILE A 127 -15.77 -10.03 -15.34
N PHE A 128 -15.22 -8.96 -14.79
CA PHE A 128 -13.86 -8.48 -15.04
C PHE A 128 -12.98 -8.68 -13.80
N PRO A 129 -12.28 -9.85 -13.68
CA PRO A 129 -11.38 -10.04 -12.55
C PRO A 129 -10.15 -9.12 -12.66
N LEU A 130 -9.75 -8.56 -11.50
CA LEU A 130 -8.53 -7.77 -11.36
C LEU A 130 -7.56 -8.50 -10.45
N LYS A 131 -6.30 -8.59 -10.87
CA LYS A 131 -5.25 -9.16 -10.05
C LYS A 131 -4.67 -8.11 -9.12
N ALA A 132 -4.91 -8.24 -7.81
CA ALA A 132 -4.32 -7.37 -6.81
C ALA A 132 -2.81 -7.60 -6.64
N LYS A 133 -2.08 -6.55 -6.27
CA LYS A 133 -0.68 -6.68 -5.87
C LYS A 133 -0.59 -7.33 -4.49
N GLU A 134 0.36 -8.25 -4.33
CA GLU A 134 0.72 -8.80 -3.03
C GLU A 134 1.14 -7.67 -2.07
N GLY A 135 0.66 -7.71 -0.80
CA GLY A 135 0.84 -6.63 0.16
C GLY A 135 -0.30 -5.60 0.19
N GLY A 136 -1.25 -5.65 -0.76
CA GLY A 136 -2.46 -4.83 -0.76
C GLY A 136 -2.16 -3.33 -0.90
N VAL A 137 -2.94 -2.47 -0.20
CA VAL A 137 -2.76 -1.00 -0.26
C VAL A 137 -1.38 -0.53 0.21
N LEU A 138 -0.68 -1.33 1.00
CA LEU A 138 0.70 -1.06 1.39
C LEU A 138 1.69 -1.21 0.23
N ARG A 139 1.29 -1.85 -0.85
CA ARG A 139 2.10 -2.01 -2.07
C ARG A 139 1.63 -1.14 -3.22
N ARG A 140 0.31 -1.01 -3.40
CA ARG A 140 -0.31 -0.14 -4.41
C ARG A 140 -1.58 0.48 -3.81
N THR A 141 -1.61 1.82 -3.68
CA THR A 141 -2.75 2.57 -3.12
C THR A 141 -3.91 2.67 -4.11
N GLY A 142 -4.42 1.52 -4.59
CA GLY A 142 -5.52 1.44 -5.54
C GLY A 142 -6.76 0.78 -4.95
N HIS A 143 -7.93 1.06 -5.55
CA HIS A 143 -9.21 0.48 -5.16
C HIS A 143 -9.22 -1.06 -5.24
N THR A 144 -8.48 -1.64 -6.20
CA THR A 144 -8.28 -3.09 -6.33
C THR A 144 -7.72 -3.70 -5.05
N GLU A 145 -6.63 -3.11 -4.54
CA GLU A 145 -5.96 -3.55 -3.32
C GLU A 145 -6.81 -3.25 -2.09
N ALA A 146 -7.47 -2.09 -2.05
CA ALA A 146 -8.36 -1.71 -0.95
C ALA A 146 -9.51 -2.72 -0.77
N ALA A 147 -10.11 -3.20 -1.86
CA ALA A 147 -11.18 -4.19 -1.81
C ALA A 147 -10.72 -5.53 -1.19
N ILE A 148 -9.52 -6.00 -1.53
CA ILE A 148 -8.91 -7.20 -0.94
C ILE A 148 -8.63 -7.01 0.54
N ASP A 149 -7.99 -5.90 0.90
CA ASP A 149 -7.60 -5.62 2.28
C ASP A 149 -8.81 -5.49 3.20
N LEU A 150 -9.84 -4.79 2.77
CA LEU A 150 -11.09 -4.65 3.52
C LEU A 150 -11.79 -5.99 3.73
N ALA A 151 -11.82 -6.87 2.71
CA ALA A 151 -12.35 -8.22 2.85
C ALA A 151 -11.54 -9.05 3.88
N LYS A 152 -10.20 -9.00 3.82
CA LYS A 152 -9.32 -9.66 4.80
C LYS A 152 -9.52 -9.14 6.21
N LEU A 153 -9.53 -7.82 6.39
CA LEU A 153 -9.72 -7.19 7.71
C LEU A 153 -11.10 -7.51 8.29
N ALA A 154 -12.11 -7.70 7.44
CA ALA A 154 -13.45 -8.17 7.85
C ALA A 154 -13.51 -9.68 8.18
N GLY A 155 -12.41 -10.44 7.95
CA GLY A 155 -12.36 -11.88 8.17
C GLY A 155 -13.07 -12.70 7.09
N LEU A 156 -13.28 -12.13 5.90
CA LEU A 156 -13.92 -12.75 4.74
C LEU A 156 -12.87 -13.24 3.74
N TYR A 157 -13.31 -13.99 2.72
CA TYR A 157 -12.43 -14.42 1.63
C TYR A 157 -11.80 -13.21 0.94
N PRO A 158 -10.48 -13.22 0.63
CA PRO A 158 -9.76 -12.07 0.05
C PRO A 158 -10.13 -11.85 -1.43
N ALA A 159 -11.38 -11.49 -1.65
CA ALA A 159 -11.95 -11.11 -2.93
C ALA A 159 -12.99 -10.01 -2.73
N GLY A 160 -13.02 -9.06 -3.64
CA GLY A 160 -13.94 -7.93 -3.59
C GLY A 160 -14.77 -7.78 -4.86
N VAL A 161 -15.70 -6.85 -4.80
CA VAL A 161 -16.41 -6.28 -5.95
C VAL A 161 -16.23 -4.78 -5.86
N LEU A 162 -15.93 -4.13 -6.95
CA LEU A 162 -15.84 -2.68 -7.04
C LEU A 162 -16.47 -2.16 -8.33
N VAL A 163 -16.86 -0.89 -8.30
CA VAL A 163 -17.32 -0.13 -9.46
C VAL A 163 -17.07 1.35 -9.22
N GLU A 164 -16.54 2.03 -10.21
CA GLU A 164 -16.33 3.48 -10.17
C GLU A 164 -17.66 4.22 -10.11
N ILE A 165 -17.70 5.35 -9.41
CA ILE A 165 -18.91 6.16 -9.24
C ILE A 165 -18.86 7.36 -10.18
N LEU A 166 -19.82 7.38 -11.13
CA LEU A 166 -20.01 8.45 -12.08
C LEU A 166 -21.24 9.29 -11.72
N ASN A 167 -21.15 10.58 -12.00
CA ASN A 167 -22.30 11.48 -11.98
C ASN A 167 -23.33 11.08 -13.05
N PRO A 168 -24.61 11.52 -12.93
CA PRO A 168 -25.65 11.23 -13.92
C PRO A 168 -25.32 11.72 -15.35
N ASP A 169 -24.45 12.70 -15.49
CA ASP A 169 -23.97 13.22 -16.77
C ASP A 169 -22.80 12.43 -17.38
N GLY A 170 -22.32 11.38 -16.69
CA GLY A 170 -21.22 10.53 -17.11
C GLY A 170 -19.84 11.02 -16.73
N THR A 171 -19.72 12.15 -16.04
CA THR A 171 -18.43 12.60 -15.47
C THR A 171 -18.11 11.84 -14.18
N MET A 172 -16.83 11.77 -13.79
CA MET A 172 -16.44 11.13 -12.53
C MET A 172 -16.95 11.91 -11.32
N ALA A 173 -17.57 11.22 -10.37
CA ALA A 173 -17.93 11.81 -9.08
C ALA A 173 -16.65 12.05 -8.26
N ARG A 174 -16.55 13.23 -7.65
CA ARG A 174 -15.43 13.64 -6.78
C ARG A 174 -15.91 13.70 -5.33
N LEU A 175 -14.98 13.86 -4.40
CA LEU A 175 -15.26 13.81 -2.96
C LEU A 175 -16.54 14.57 -2.52
N PRO A 176 -16.83 15.82 -3.00
CA PRO A 176 -18.08 16.49 -2.62
C PRO A 176 -19.35 15.73 -3.01
N GLN A 177 -19.43 15.20 -4.25
CA GLN A 177 -20.57 14.42 -4.72
C GLN A 177 -20.64 13.05 -4.03
N LEU A 178 -19.47 12.42 -3.78
CA LEU A 178 -19.38 11.13 -3.09
C LEU A 178 -19.90 11.22 -1.65
N LEU A 179 -19.65 12.33 -0.95
CA LEU A 179 -20.21 12.58 0.38
C LEU A 179 -21.76 12.75 0.36
N GLU A 180 -22.31 13.33 -0.70
CA GLU A 180 -23.76 13.42 -0.91
C GLU A 180 -24.36 12.04 -1.16
N ILE A 181 -23.75 11.24 -2.03
CA ILE A 181 -24.16 9.86 -2.33
C ILE A 181 -24.09 8.97 -1.09
N ALA A 182 -22.99 9.07 -0.31
CA ALA A 182 -22.84 8.35 0.94
C ALA A 182 -23.97 8.66 1.91
N LYS A 183 -24.34 9.93 2.05
CA LYS A 183 -25.44 10.37 2.91
C LYS A 183 -26.82 9.93 2.39
N GLU A 184 -27.05 10.00 1.08
CA GLU A 184 -28.34 9.61 0.46
C GLU A 184 -28.63 8.13 0.65
N HIS A 185 -27.58 7.29 0.58
CA HIS A 185 -27.72 5.84 0.66
C HIS A 185 -27.28 5.23 2.01
N ASP A 186 -26.99 6.07 3.01
CA ASP A 186 -26.53 5.65 4.35
C ASP A 186 -25.29 4.73 4.28
N LEU A 187 -24.32 5.08 3.43
CA LEU A 187 -23.09 4.33 3.21
C LEU A 187 -21.90 4.95 3.97
N ARG A 188 -21.01 4.11 4.43
CA ARG A 188 -19.70 4.55 4.94
C ARG A 188 -18.81 5.02 3.79
N ILE A 189 -17.99 6.03 4.06
CA ILE A 189 -17.02 6.57 3.11
C ILE A 189 -15.67 6.74 3.79
N ILE A 190 -14.61 6.13 3.25
CA ILE A 190 -13.24 6.16 3.75
C ILE A 190 -12.26 6.52 2.65
N SER A 191 -11.03 6.91 3.02
CA SER A 191 -9.91 7.05 2.07
C SER A 191 -8.98 5.84 2.10
N ILE A 192 -8.29 5.60 0.97
CA ILE A 192 -7.22 4.60 0.89
C ILE A 192 -6.06 4.99 1.81
N ASP A 193 -5.76 6.28 1.96
CA ASP A 193 -4.71 6.76 2.86
C ASP A 193 -5.00 6.42 4.33
N ASP A 194 -6.25 6.58 4.78
CA ASP A 194 -6.65 6.16 6.12
C ASP A 194 -6.55 4.64 6.31
N LEU A 195 -6.88 3.85 5.26
CA LEU A 195 -6.72 2.40 5.28
C LEU A 195 -5.24 1.99 5.35
N VAL A 196 -4.36 2.66 4.62
CA VAL A 196 -2.90 2.48 4.73
C VAL A 196 -2.44 2.77 6.15
N ALA A 197 -2.82 3.92 6.71
CA ALA A 197 -2.46 4.31 8.07
C ALA A 197 -2.95 3.27 9.10
N TYR A 198 -4.19 2.80 8.96
CA TYR A 198 -4.77 1.78 9.84
C TYR A 198 -3.97 0.46 9.78
N ARG A 199 -3.66 -0.05 8.59
CA ARG A 199 -2.88 -1.28 8.41
C ARG A 199 -1.47 -1.16 9.00
N LEU A 200 -0.81 -0.04 8.73
CA LEU A 200 0.52 0.24 9.27
C LEU A 200 0.53 0.28 10.81
N GLN A 201 -0.55 0.73 11.45
CA GLN A 201 -0.67 0.80 12.91
C GLN A 201 -1.05 -0.54 13.56
N THR A 202 -1.83 -1.36 12.88
CA THR A 202 -2.43 -2.58 13.44
C THR A 202 -1.71 -3.87 13.05
N GLU A 203 -0.96 -3.88 11.95
CA GLU A 203 -0.25 -5.06 11.45
C GLU A 203 1.24 -5.00 11.77
N GLN A 204 1.80 -6.13 12.14
CA GLN A 204 3.26 -6.29 12.24
C GLN A 204 3.81 -6.64 10.84
N LEU A 205 4.45 -5.66 10.19
CA LEU A 205 4.91 -5.78 8.81
C LEU A 205 6.40 -6.07 8.68
N ILE A 206 7.09 -6.17 9.81
CA ILE A 206 8.53 -6.42 9.88
C ILE A 206 8.84 -7.65 10.72
N LYS A 207 9.90 -8.34 10.37
CA LYS A 207 10.47 -9.42 11.15
C LYS A 207 11.96 -9.18 11.33
N LYS A 208 12.44 -9.18 12.59
CA LYS A 208 13.87 -9.12 12.89
C LYS A 208 14.51 -10.48 12.56
N GLU A 209 15.44 -10.49 11.61
CA GLU A 209 16.12 -11.71 11.15
C GLU A 209 17.51 -11.87 11.79
N PHE A 210 18.16 -10.76 12.16
CA PHE A 210 19.49 -10.82 12.77
C PHE A 210 19.71 -9.61 13.68
N GLU A 211 20.52 -9.81 14.72
CA GLU A 211 21.04 -8.80 15.61
C GLU A 211 22.43 -9.21 16.10
N GLY A 212 23.42 -8.30 16.04
CA GLY A 212 24.76 -8.62 16.53
C GLY A 212 25.74 -7.46 16.42
N PRO A 213 26.89 -7.56 17.11
CA PRO A 213 27.94 -6.55 17.05
C PRO A 213 28.68 -6.60 15.71
N VAL A 214 29.09 -5.43 15.22
CA VAL A 214 29.93 -5.29 14.04
C VAL A 214 31.03 -4.24 14.29
N ASN A 215 32.27 -4.56 13.94
CA ASN A 215 33.37 -3.61 13.92
C ASN A 215 33.33 -2.83 12.60
N SER A 216 33.21 -1.53 12.67
CA SER A 216 33.18 -0.63 11.53
C SER A 216 34.30 0.41 11.58
N PRO A 217 34.56 1.14 10.49
CA PRO A 217 35.49 2.29 10.52
C PRO A 217 35.08 3.38 11.52
N PHE A 218 33.82 3.41 11.94
CA PHE A 218 33.32 4.36 12.94
C PHE A 218 33.49 3.85 14.38
N GLY A 219 33.76 2.57 14.58
CA GLY A 219 33.89 1.90 15.87
C GLY A 219 32.97 0.69 15.96
N GLU A 220 32.74 0.20 17.17
CA GLU A 220 31.83 -0.90 17.44
C GLU A 220 30.37 -0.42 17.35
N LEU A 221 29.59 -1.09 16.50
CA LEU A 221 28.19 -0.85 16.28
C LEU A 221 27.39 -2.16 16.53
N LYS A 222 26.10 -2.03 16.78
CA LYS A 222 25.18 -3.15 16.75
C LYS A 222 24.34 -3.07 15.49
N VAL A 223 24.36 -4.13 14.68
CA VAL A 223 23.57 -4.22 13.45
C VAL A 223 22.30 -5.02 13.72
N HIS A 224 21.17 -4.52 13.22
CA HIS A 224 19.90 -5.21 13.21
C HIS A 224 19.43 -5.34 11.76
N VAL A 225 19.00 -6.53 11.37
CA VAL A 225 18.48 -6.81 10.03
C VAL A 225 17.01 -7.15 10.13
N TYR A 226 16.18 -6.42 9.41
CA TYR A 226 14.74 -6.60 9.35
C TYR A 226 14.32 -7.00 7.94
N LYS A 227 13.43 -7.97 7.87
CA LYS A 227 12.75 -8.35 6.65
C LYS A 227 11.34 -7.76 6.67
N GLN A 228 10.94 -7.10 5.59
CA GLN A 228 9.56 -6.69 5.38
C GLN A 228 8.74 -7.89 4.92
N ILE A 229 7.61 -8.15 5.59
CA ILE A 229 6.77 -9.34 5.31
C ILE A 229 6.03 -9.21 3.99
N THR A 230 5.69 -7.98 3.59
CA THR A 230 4.85 -7.69 2.41
C THR A 230 5.60 -7.59 1.08
N SER A 231 6.95 -7.53 1.09
CA SER A 231 7.74 -7.34 -0.14
C SER A 231 9.07 -8.10 -0.17
N ASP A 232 9.40 -8.86 0.89
CA ASP A 232 10.71 -9.50 1.08
C ASP A 232 11.92 -8.53 1.11
N ASP A 233 11.68 -7.22 1.16
CA ASP A 233 12.74 -6.23 1.27
C ASP A 233 13.49 -6.35 2.60
N ILE A 234 14.80 -6.10 2.55
CA ILE A 234 15.66 -6.18 3.72
C ILE A 234 16.10 -4.77 4.12
N HIS A 235 15.83 -4.42 5.37
CA HIS A 235 16.22 -3.14 5.97
C HIS A 235 17.31 -3.37 7.00
N ILE A 236 18.23 -2.42 7.12
CA ILE A 236 19.37 -2.52 8.04
C ILE A 236 19.37 -1.32 8.98
N ALA A 237 19.43 -1.58 10.27
CA ALA A 237 19.56 -0.56 11.29
C ALA A 237 20.93 -0.68 11.99
N LEU A 238 21.68 0.41 12.04
CA LEU A 238 22.96 0.53 12.73
C LEU A 238 22.75 1.32 14.01
N GLN A 239 22.96 0.66 15.14
CA GLN A 239 22.83 1.22 16.47
C GLN A 239 24.20 1.62 17.01
N TRP A 240 24.32 2.87 17.47
CA TRP A 240 25.42 3.36 18.27
C TRP A 240 24.99 3.55 19.72
N GLY A 241 25.68 2.92 20.67
CA GLY A 241 25.32 2.99 22.10
C GLY A 241 23.99 2.33 22.45
N ASP A 242 23.53 2.54 23.67
CA ASP A 242 22.29 2.01 24.19
C ASP A 242 21.37 3.15 24.65
N TRP A 243 20.07 2.85 24.77
CA TRP A 243 19.04 3.79 25.24
C TRP A 243 17.93 3.09 26.02
N THR A 244 17.18 3.88 26.78
CA THR A 244 15.92 3.48 27.39
C THR A 244 14.74 4.07 26.62
N GLU A 245 13.53 3.52 26.80
CA GLU A 245 12.33 4.03 26.12
C GLU A 245 12.01 5.51 26.40
N GLU A 246 12.43 6.05 27.52
CA GLU A 246 12.17 7.44 27.92
C GLU A 246 13.12 8.47 27.30
N GLU A 247 14.22 8.00 26.72
CA GLU A 247 15.28 8.87 26.21
C GLU A 247 15.01 9.32 24.76
N GLU A 248 15.38 10.57 24.45
CA GLU A 248 15.44 11.05 23.07
C GLU A 248 16.65 10.41 22.37
N VAL A 249 16.41 9.79 21.22
CA VAL A 249 17.45 9.16 20.41
C VAL A 249 17.58 9.89 19.07
N PRO A 250 18.80 10.30 18.66
CA PRO A 250 19.04 10.78 17.31
C PRO A 250 18.83 9.66 16.28
N VAL A 251 17.95 9.91 15.30
CA VAL A 251 17.60 8.92 14.27
C VAL A 251 17.78 9.53 12.89
N ARG A 252 18.52 8.86 12.03
CA ARG A 252 18.64 9.15 10.61
C ARG A 252 18.09 8.00 9.80
N VAL A 253 17.08 8.26 8.96
CA VAL A 253 16.57 7.29 8.00
C VAL A 253 17.15 7.61 6.63
N PHE A 254 17.80 6.62 6.04
CA PHE A 254 18.27 6.62 4.66
C PHE A 254 17.29 5.79 3.84
N SER A 255 16.63 6.39 2.86
CA SER A 255 15.80 5.69 1.89
C SER A 255 16.60 5.56 0.61
N GLU A 256 16.89 4.34 0.19
CA GLU A 256 17.85 4.08 -0.87
C GLU A 256 17.24 3.20 -1.96
N ASN A 257 17.16 3.78 -3.15
CA ASN A 257 16.97 3.04 -4.38
C ASN A 257 18.35 2.56 -4.88
N ASN A 258 18.46 1.34 -5.41
CA ASN A 258 19.74 0.76 -5.89
C ASN A 258 20.48 1.67 -6.91
N ALA A 259 19.74 2.43 -7.75
CA ALA A 259 20.29 3.42 -8.68
C ALA A 259 20.85 4.64 -7.95
N HIS A 260 20.18 5.05 -6.87
CA HIS A 260 20.60 6.18 -6.06
C HIS A 260 21.85 5.86 -5.26
N GLU A 261 22.01 4.62 -4.77
CA GLU A 261 23.23 4.14 -4.10
C GLU A 261 24.45 4.24 -5.01
N LEU A 262 24.35 3.73 -6.24
CA LEU A 262 25.45 3.76 -7.20
C LEU A 262 25.76 5.19 -7.65
N ALA A 263 24.76 5.97 -7.93
CA ALA A 263 24.91 7.37 -8.34
C ALA A 263 25.36 8.26 -7.16
N ALA A 264 24.85 8.04 -5.95
CA ALA A 264 25.33 8.73 -4.76
C ALA A 264 26.77 8.38 -4.43
N PHE A 265 27.17 7.13 -4.60
CA PHE A 265 28.57 6.70 -4.47
C PHE A 265 29.47 7.41 -5.48
N ILE A 266 29.03 7.54 -6.75
CA ILE A 266 29.82 8.15 -7.82
C ILE A 266 29.83 9.69 -7.75
N PHE A 267 28.68 10.33 -7.42
CA PHE A 267 28.47 11.75 -7.68
C PHE A 267 28.26 12.65 -6.45
N SER A 268 27.84 12.14 -5.28
CA SER A 268 27.37 13.00 -4.17
C SER A 268 28.12 12.89 -2.85
N GLY A 269 29.21 12.10 -2.76
CA GLY A 269 29.99 11.97 -1.51
C GLY A 269 29.18 11.36 -0.35
N TRP A 270 28.35 10.36 -0.63
CA TRP A 270 27.51 9.63 0.34
C TRP A 270 28.28 9.26 1.64
N ASN A 271 29.54 8.85 1.52
CA ASN A 271 30.43 8.59 2.68
C ASN A 271 30.58 9.80 3.62
N GLN A 272 30.47 11.03 3.11
CA GLN A 272 30.60 12.24 3.95
C GLN A 272 29.35 12.48 4.80
N GLN A 273 28.16 12.21 4.28
CA GLN A 273 26.91 12.36 5.06
C GLN A 273 26.81 11.32 6.16
N LEU A 274 27.10 10.06 5.84
CA LEU A 274 27.12 9.00 6.85
C LEU A 274 28.20 9.29 7.92
N GLY A 275 29.39 9.71 7.52
CA GLY A 275 30.45 10.09 8.45
C GLY A 275 29.98 11.15 9.46
N LYS A 276 29.41 12.24 9.00
CA LYS A 276 28.86 13.30 9.87
C LYS A 276 27.78 12.79 10.83
N VAL A 277 26.86 11.96 10.34
CA VAL A 277 25.81 11.35 11.18
C VAL A 277 26.42 10.45 12.25
N MET A 278 27.42 9.65 11.89
CA MET A 278 28.10 8.76 12.85
C MET A 278 28.93 9.54 13.88
N ASP A 279 29.60 10.62 13.47
CA ASP A 279 30.30 11.53 14.40
C ASP A 279 29.29 12.18 15.37
N TYR A 280 28.16 12.64 14.87
CA TYR A 280 27.08 13.19 15.70
C TYR A 280 26.54 12.17 16.71
N PHE A 281 26.34 10.90 16.31
CA PHE A 281 25.94 9.83 17.24
C PHE A 281 26.99 9.58 18.32
N LYS A 282 28.26 9.60 17.94
CA LYS A 282 29.37 9.44 18.87
C LYS A 282 29.40 10.57 19.90
N ASP A 283 29.21 11.81 19.47
CA ASP A 283 29.19 12.98 20.37
C ASP A 283 27.98 12.96 21.32
N ASN A 284 26.85 12.39 20.88
CA ASN A 284 25.65 12.21 21.70
C ASN A 284 25.65 10.90 22.52
N GLY A 285 26.65 10.03 22.33
CA GLY A 285 26.78 8.73 23.00
C GLY A 285 25.77 7.66 22.53
N LYS A 286 24.84 8.01 21.63
CA LYS A 286 23.81 7.11 21.09
C LYS A 286 23.26 7.62 19.77
N GLY A 287 22.68 6.70 18.97
CA GLY A 287 22.00 7.05 17.72
C GLY A 287 21.66 5.86 16.85
N LEU A 288 20.72 6.05 15.95
CA LEU A 288 20.21 5.05 15.02
C LEU A 288 20.31 5.54 13.57
N ALA A 289 21.07 4.82 12.73
CA ALA A 289 21.03 4.97 11.28
C ALA A 289 20.24 3.82 10.68
N LEU A 290 19.07 4.12 10.10
CA LEU A 290 18.17 3.14 9.49
C LEU A 290 18.24 3.25 7.97
N PHE A 291 18.65 2.17 7.31
CA PHE A 291 18.72 2.04 5.85
C PHE A 291 17.48 1.28 5.37
N MET A 292 16.58 2.03 4.73
CA MET A 292 15.37 1.49 4.11
C MET A 292 15.69 1.14 2.67
N ARG A 293 15.65 -0.14 2.33
CA ARG A 293 15.89 -0.62 0.98
C ARG A 293 14.58 -0.82 0.25
N GLN A 294 14.52 -0.36 -0.99
CA GLN A 294 13.39 -0.58 -1.92
C GLN A 294 13.86 -1.41 -3.11
N SER A 295 13.08 -2.43 -3.46
CA SER A 295 13.33 -3.21 -4.68
C SER A 295 12.76 -2.44 -5.87
N GLU A 296 13.65 -1.88 -6.70
CA GLU A 296 13.28 -1.23 -7.96
C GLU A 296 13.15 -2.22 -9.12
N SER A 297 12.28 -1.91 -10.07
CA SER A 297 12.25 -2.61 -11.35
C SER A 297 13.46 -2.19 -12.23
N SER A 298 13.96 -3.11 -13.08
CA SER A 298 15.10 -2.80 -13.94
C SER A 298 14.91 -1.58 -14.87
N PRO A 299 13.70 -1.27 -15.41
CA PRO A 299 13.45 -0.03 -16.16
C PRO A 299 13.62 1.23 -15.33
N ASP A 300 13.14 1.22 -14.08
CA ASP A 300 13.22 2.38 -13.18
C ASP A 300 14.67 2.73 -12.85
N LEU A 301 15.54 1.71 -12.73
CA LEU A 301 16.97 1.86 -12.52
C LEU A 301 17.62 2.65 -13.65
N ILE A 302 17.34 2.31 -14.90
CA ILE A 302 17.91 2.96 -16.10
C ILE A 302 17.46 4.41 -16.18
N ASP A 303 16.17 4.66 -15.97
CA ASP A 303 15.59 6.00 -16.01
C ASP A 303 16.12 6.89 -14.87
N SER A 304 16.30 6.33 -13.68
CA SER A 304 16.92 7.02 -12.54
C SER A 304 18.37 7.43 -12.85
N VAL A 305 19.18 6.54 -13.42
CA VAL A 305 20.57 6.86 -13.81
C VAL A 305 20.61 7.94 -14.91
N ILE A 306 19.71 7.86 -15.91
CA ILE A 306 19.60 8.86 -16.98
C ILE A 306 19.21 10.24 -16.41
N ASN A 307 18.24 10.29 -15.52
CA ASN A 307 17.78 11.53 -14.90
C ASN A 307 18.87 12.18 -14.04
N LEU A 308 19.56 11.37 -13.21
CA LEU A 308 20.69 11.83 -12.41
C LEU A 308 21.85 12.36 -13.28
N SER A 309 22.15 11.71 -14.41
CA SER A 309 23.19 12.18 -15.34
C SER A 309 22.85 13.54 -15.96
N LYS A 310 21.56 13.90 -16.01
CA LYS A 310 21.05 15.19 -16.51
C LYS A 310 20.87 16.23 -15.39
N GLY A 311 21.20 15.91 -14.14
CA GLY A 311 20.99 16.78 -12.98
C GLY A 311 19.50 16.97 -12.61
N ILE A 312 18.62 16.10 -13.09
CA ILE A 312 17.19 16.13 -12.78
C ILE A 312 17.00 15.39 -11.44
N LYS A 313 16.44 16.08 -10.45
CA LYS A 313 16.03 15.41 -9.20
C LYS A 313 14.88 14.47 -9.50
N VAL A 314 15.04 13.21 -9.17
CA VAL A 314 13.95 12.21 -9.23
C VAL A 314 13.04 12.46 -8.03
N ASP A 315 11.76 12.71 -8.31
CA ASP A 315 10.74 12.90 -7.28
C ASP A 315 10.33 11.52 -6.75
N ILE A 316 10.68 11.22 -5.51
CA ILE A 316 10.42 9.90 -4.90
C ILE A 316 9.00 9.94 -4.34
N ARG A 317 8.04 9.41 -5.09
CA ARG A 317 6.60 9.44 -4.76
C ARG A 317 6.15 8.46 -3.66
N ASP A 318 7.02 7.58 -3.15
CA ASP A 318 6.65 6.53 -2.18
C ASP A 318 7.05 6.84 -0.70
N GLU A 319 7.28 8.10 -0.35
CA GLU A 319 7.78 8.50 0.99
C GLU A 319 6.87 8.08 2.16
N GLN A 320 5.55 7.97 1.97
CA GLN A 320 4.63 7.64 3.08
C GLN A 320 4.70 6.17 3.53
N ARG A 321 4.90 5.25 2.59
CA ARG A 321 4.99 3.80 2.90
C ARG A 321 6.26 3.44 3.64
N ASP A 322 7.37 4.02 3.22
CA ASP A 322 8.67 3.82 3.87
C ASP A 322 8.67 4.35 5.30
N LEU A 323 7.96 5.45 5.54
CA LEU A 323 7.82 6.02 6.88
C LEU A 323 7.13 5.04 7.85
N GLY A 324 6.12 4.29 7.41
CA GLY A 324 5.42 3.32 8.25
C GLY A 324 6.28 2.12 8.63
N ILE A 325 6.97 1.52 7.67
CA ILE A 325 7.90 0.40 7.92
C ILE A 325 9.08 0.88 8.79
N GLY A 326 9.66 2.04 8.45
CA GLY A 326 10.71 2.66 9.25
C GLY A 326 10.26 2.97 10.69
N ALA A 327 9.03 3.45 10.87
CA ALA A 327 8.46 3.70 12.19
C ALA A 327 8.31 2.41 13.01
N GLN A 328 7.86 1.31 12.39
CA GLN A 328 7.78 0.00 13.07
C GLN A 328 9.16 -0.49 13.49
N ILE A 329 10.18 -0.35 12.65
CA ILE A 329 11.56 -0.74 13.00
C ILE A 329 12.07 0.10 14.17
N ILE A 330 11.90 1.43 14.12
CA ILE A 330 12.30 2.35 15.19
C ILE A 330 11.61 1.98 16.51
N ARG A 331 10.32 1.65 16.44
CA ARG A 331 9.55 1.25 17.62
C ARG A 331 9.98 -0.12 18.17
N ASP A 332 10.27 -1.11 17.30
CA ASP A 332 10.78 -2.44 17.71
C ASP A 332 12.16 -2.34 18.39
N MET A 333 12.92 -1.30 18.08
CA MET A 333 14.19 -0.99 18.74
C MET A 333 14.03 -0.23 20.07
N GLY A 334 12.81 -0.08 20.60
CA GLY A 334 12.52 0.56 21.89
C GLY A 334 12.61 2.09 21.87
N ILE A 335 12.60 2.73 20.71
CA ILE A 335 12.62 4.21 20.60
C ILE A 335 11.17 4.70 20.59
N THR A 336 10.85 5.65 21.49
CA THR A 336 9.56 6.35 21.56
C THR A 336 9.71 7.84 21.26
N LYS A 337 10.86 8.43 21.64
CA LYS A 337 11.17 9.85 21.44
C LYS A 337 12.40 9.97 20.55
N LEU A 338 12.29 10.73 19.49
CA LEU A 338 13.39 10.85 18.54
C LEU A 338 13.70 12.29 18.14
N ASN A 339 15.00 12.58 18.02
CA ASN A 339 15.50 13.70 17.26
C ASN A 339 15.73 13.23 15.81
N LEU A 340 14.85 13.66 14.89
CA LEU A 340 14.93 13.26 13.50
C LEU A 340 16.01 14.07 12.76
N ILE A 341 17.07 13.40 12.32
CA ILE A 341 18.09 14.01 11.47
C ILE A 341 17.64 13.91 10.02
N THR A 342 17.44 15.03 9.34
CA THR A 342 16.90 15.06 7.96
C THR A 342 17.54 16.12 7.11
N SER A 343 17.57 15.88 5.77
CA SER A 343 17.92 16.89 4.77
C SER A 343 16.68 17.55 4.13
N SER A 344 15.46 17.08 4.46
CA SER A 344 14.20 17.55 3.91
C SER A 344 13.48 18.49 4.89
N THR A 345 12.84 19.53 4.37
CA THR A 345 12.00 20.47 5.13
C THR A 345 10.54 20.02 5.22
N MET A 346 10.18 18.89 4.60
CA MET A 346 8.80 18.37 4.61
C MET A 346 8.39 17.88 6.00
N ARG A 347 7.22 18.30 6.46
CA ARG A 347 6.59 17.78 7.70
C ARG A 347 6.16 16.33 7.49
N ARG A 348 6.76 15.42 8.24
CA ARG A 348 6.43 13.99 8.22
C ARG A 348 5.33 13.70 9.25
N VAL A 349 4.10 14.05 8.92
CA VAL A 349 2.92 13.96 9.82
C VAL A 349 2.57 12.50 10.15
N GLY A 350 2.92 11.52 9.31
CA GLY A 350 2.54 10.11 9.46
C GLY A 350 3.22 9.34 10.60
N ILE A 351 4.34 9.81 11.15
CA ILE A 351 5.12 9.07 12.16
C ILE A 351 4.44 9.04 13.54
N MET A 352 3.67 10.08 13.88
CA MET A 352 3.00 10.20 15.20
C MET A 352 1.97 9.09 15.45
N GLY A 353 1.38 8.51 14.40
CA GLY A 353 0.41 7.41 14.50
C GLY A 353 0.98 6.08 15.00
N TYR A 354 2.33 5.96 15.07
CA TYR A 354 3.02 4.72 15.49
C TYR A 354 3.50 4.73 16.95
N GLY A 355 3.05 5.68 17.75
CA GLY A 355 3.52 5.86 19.13
C GLY A 355 4.95 6.40 19.21
N LEU A 356 5.39 7.11 18.15
CA LEU A 356 6.66 7.82 18.10
C LEU A 356 6.42 9.32 18.25
N GLU A 357 7.23 9.97 19.05
CA GLU A 357 7.24 11.42 19.24
C GLU A 357 8.52 12.01 18.62
N ILE A 358 8.36 12.87 17.59
CA ILE A 358 9.49 13.68 17.10
C ILE A 358 9.63 14.88 18.01
N THR A 359 10.55 14.79 18.97
CA THR A 359 10.81 15.86 19.94
C THR A 359 11.62 16.99 19.33
N ARG A 360 12.45 16.68 18.33
CA ARG A 360 13.30 17.62 17.62
C ARG A 360 13.57 17.16 16.18
N THR A 361 13.80 18.12 15.30
CA THR A 361 14.31 17.90 13.94
C THR A 361 15.62 18.66 13.78
N THR A 362 16.68 17.95 13.38
CA THR A 362 18.02 18.51 13.15
C THR A 362 18.38 18.38 11.67
N ALA A 363 18.78 19.47 11.03
CA ALA A 363 19.22 19.42 9.64
C ALA A 363 20.61 18.77 9.52
N VAL A 364 20.83 17.94 8.47
CA VAL A 364 22.15 17.32 8.21
C VAL A 364 23.26 18.36 8.02
N GLY A 365 22.91 19.58 7.61
CA GLY A 365 23.88 20.69 7.49
C GLY A 365 24.29 21.34 8.82
N GLU A 366 23.57 21.03 9.91
CA GLU A 366 23.83 21.56 11.27
C GLU A 366 24.67 20.62 12.15
N ILE A 367 24.99 19.42 11.64
CA ILE A 367 25.80 18.38 12.30
C ILE A 367 27.18 18.23 11.67
#